data_2dabb6bceada6ee345f02dcc6ac8a0ba
#
_entry.id   2dabb6bceada6ee345f02dcc6ac8a0ba
#
_cell.length_a   1.000
_cell.length_b   1.000
_cell.length_c   1.000
_cell.angle_alpha   90.00
_cell.angle_beta   90.00
_cell.angle_gamma   90.00
#
_symmetry.space_group_name_H-M   'P 1'
#
loop_
_entity.id
_entity.type
_entity.pdbx_description
1 polymer ?
#
loop_
_entity_poly.entity_id
_entity_poly.type
_entity_poly.pdbx_seq_one_letter_code
_entity_poly.pdbx_strand_id
1 'polypeptide(L)'
;MNKLTILAAPMLALSALAASASADSGVVIDHLGVNNSLIRVTGDGRYLLLPVEDSGDESRLNLLLDGKQERTLTVRLAKNKVDYHVPVDLTPYKGHTVTFNVITPQGRSSIREAKEDACWTSIALSDTFDISNREKYRPLFHHTPSYGWMNDPNGMFYKDGVWHLYYQHNPYGSKWQNLSWGHSTSTDLINWKPEPEAIEPNGLGLVFSGSCVVDSAGTAGFGKNAVIALYTSADVSQTQSLAWSTDDGTTFNIYPGNPILTMESEARDPNMFWHAPTQQWVMLLAHALDHEMLIFTSPDLKDWTLQSNFGKGLGCQDGVWECPDLFELPVPGTDKKKWVLLCNINPGGPFGGSATQYFTGDFDGKTFTPDTDAEGKVPTKWLDYGKDNYATVSWSDAPDGRRTVIGWMSNWQYAAEAPTLQYRSANTLPREMGLFSGADGQLYLSSAPSPELLAMRAKPVTSASHMSIGNKPRTFALPAANDGICEITLDIDPAKSSEVALTIGNKANESVTVTYDAAARTISFDRRNSGLTDFSKDFPAVTTAPLFTAGRTVSLRIYVDRSSIELFADDGRSVMTNTIFPTSPYTTLSLSSTGGKAEIRNLKIYPLTPSK
;
A
#
# COMPACT_ATOMS: atom_id res chain seq x y z
N MET A 1 -41.04 -21.25 -3.43
CA MET A 1 -41.61 -20.75 -2.18
C MET A 1 -41.17 -21.70 -1.05
N ASN A 2 -40.05 -21.46 -0.42
CA ASN A 2 -39.64 -22.11 0.81
C ASN A 2 -39.28 -21.03 1.83
N LYS A 3 -40.07 -20.97 2.88
CA LYS A 3 -39.90 -20.04 3.99
C LYS A 3 -38.69 -20.49 4.80
N LEU A 4 -37.66 -19.66 4.90
CA LEU A 4 -36.64 -19.81 5.93
C LEU A 4 -37.21 -19.39 7.28
N THR A 5 -37.26 -20.33 8.18
CA THR A 5 -37.66 -20.12 9.57
C THR A 5 -36.46 -19.60 10.35
N ILE A 6 -36.53 -18.34 10.79
CA ILE A 6 -35.53 -17.75 11.68
C ILE A 6 -35.72 -18.42 13.06
N LEU A 7 -34.72 -19.20 13.44
CA LEU A 7 -34.62 -19.76 14.82
C LEU A 7 -34.08 -18.65 15.74
N ALA A 8 -34.93 -18.13 16.59
CA ALA A 8 -34.53 -17.26 17.69
C ALA A 8 -33.63 -18.04 18.66
N ALA A 9 -32.42 -17.51 18.91
CA ALA A 9 -31.54 -18.06 19.93
C ALA A 9 -32.12 -17.85 21.34
N PRO A 10 -31.99 -18.81 22.25
CA PRO A 10 -32.52 -18.67 23.60
C PRO A 10 -31.67 -17.69 24.42
N MET A 11 -32.34 -16.80 25.15
CA MET A 11 -31.74 -16.00 26.23
C MET A 11 -31.12 -16.95 27.27
N LEU A 12 -29.79 -16.91 27.38
CA LEU A 12 -29.08 -17.58 28.48
C LEU A 12 -29.23 -16.75 29.76
N ALA A 13 -29.89 -17.34 30.76
CA ALA A 13 -29.90 -16.83 32.11
C ALA A 13 -28.48 -16.89 32.69
N LEU A 14 -27.89 -15.75 33.08
CA LEU A 14 -26.62 -15.68 33.80
C LEU A 14 -26.78 -16.26 35.20
N SER A 15 -26.23 -17.45 35.41
CA SER A 15 -25.96 -17.96 36.77
C SER A 15 -24.61 -17.43 37.22
N ALA A 16 -24.56 -16.75 38.36
CA ALA A 16 -23.34 -16.26 38.98
C ALA A 16 -22.43 -17.44 39.36
N LEU A 17 -21.31 -17.61 38.65
CA LEU A 17 -20.22 -18.50 39.04
C LEU A 17 -19.07 -17.65 39.63
N ALA A 18 -18.56 -18.11 40.76
CA ALA A 18 -17.53 -17.45 41.53
C ALA A 18 -16.23 -17.26 40.72
N ALA A 19 -15.76 -16.02 40.68
CA ALA A 19 -14.52 -15.62 40.04
C ALA A 19 -13.33 -15.96 40.93
N SER A 20 -12.29 -16.58 40.36
CA SER A 20 -10.96 -16.61 40.97
C SER A 20 -10.27 -15.27 40.66
N ALA A 21 -10.13 -14.45 41.67
CA ALA A 21 -9.44 -13.16 41.56
C ALA A 21 -7.96 -13.37 41.33
N SER A 22 -7.46 -13.04 40.12
CA SER A 22 -6.08 -12.64 39.90
C SER A 22 -5.97 -11.14 40.18
N ALA A 23 -4.81 -10.67 40.66
CA ALA A 23 -4.59 -9.27 41.00
C ALA A 23 -4.99 -8.36 39.85
N ASP A 24 -5.82 -7.38 40.14
CA ASP A 24 -6.37 -6.24 39.42
C ASP A 24 -5.79 -5.90 38.04
N SER A 25 -5.97 -6.79 37.05
CA SER A 25 -5.60 -6.52 35.66
C SER A 25 -6.64 -5.66 34.92
N GLY A 26 -7.76 -5.35 35.58
CA GLY A 26 -8.91 -4.70 34.95
C GLY A 26 -9.60 -5.55 33.88
N VAL A 27 -9.25 -6.83 33.79
CA VAL A 27 -9.84 -7.80 32.83
C VAL A 27 -10.19 -9.10 33.55
N VAL A 28 -11.38 -9.60 33.30
CA VAL A 28 -11.85 -10.91 33.80
C VAL A 28 -12.09 -11.84 32.62
N ILE A 29 -11.51 -13.05 32.71
CA ILE A 29 -11.64 -14.07 31.66
C ILE A 29 -12.45 -15.24 32.19
N ASP A 30 -13.57 -15.55 31.51
CA ASP A 30 -14.42 -16.69 31.82
C ASP A 30 -14.39 -17.68 30.65
N HIS A 31 -13.97 -18.91 30.91
CA HIS A 31 -14.01 -19.97 29.92
C HIS A 31 -15.35 -20.69 29.96
N LEU A 32 -16.17 -20.48 28.93
CA LEU A 32 -17.50 -21.08 28.82
C LEU A 32 -17.49 -22.47 28.20
N GLY A 33 -16.46 -22.78 27.44
CA GLY A 33 -16.28 -24.05 26.74
C GLY A 33 -14.84 -24.21 26.24
N VAL A 34 -14.58 -25.29 25.52
CA VAL A 34 -13.25 -25.60 25.00
C VAL A 34 -12.76 -24.52 24.04
N ASN A 35 -13.65 -23.97 23.22
CA ASN A 35 -13.32 -22.95 22.19
C ASN A 35 -14.09 -21.65 22.40
N ASN A 36 -14.69 -21.43 23.56
CA ASN A 36 -15.49 -20.25 23.83
C ASN A 36 -15.13 -19.64 25.18
N SER A 37 -14.79 -18.37 25.18
CA SER A 37 -14.41 -17.59 26.37
C SER A 37 -15.01 -16.20 26.32
N LEU A 38 -15.18 -15.57 27.47
CA LEU A 38 -15.52 -14.15 27.58
C LEU A 38 -14.32 -13.38 28.15
N ILE A 39 -14.01 -12.25 27.57
CA ILE A 39 -13.12 -11.23 28.14
C ILE A 39 -14.02 -10.08 28.55
N ARG A 40 -14.13 -9.82 29.86
CA ARG A 40 -14.88 -8.69 30.41
C ARG A 40 -13.91 -7.61 30.85
N VAL A 41 -14.10 -6.39 30.35
CA VAL A 41 -13.36 -5.21 30.76
C VAL A 41 -14.01 -4.69 32.06
N THR A 42 -13.26 -4.67 33.16
CA THR A 42 -13.74 -4.26 34.48
C THR A 42 -12.95 -3.06 35.05
N GLY A 43 -11.81 -2.72 34.47
CA GLY A 43 -10.97 -1.60 34.86
C GLY A 43 -11.04 -0.44 33.87
N ASP A 44 -10.43 0.67 34.25
CA ASP A 44 -10.27 1.85 33.43
C ASP A 44 -8.92 1.77 32.68
N GLY A 45 -8.96 1.70 31.38
CA GLY A 45 -7.78 1.73 30.51
C GLY A 45 -8.19 2.17 29.12
N ARG A 46 -7.32 2.87 28.42
CA ARG A 46 -7.60 3.31 27.05
C ARG A 46 -7.62 2.14 26.07
N TYR A 47 -6.70 1.20 26.25
CA TYR A 47 -6.51 0.08 25.32
C TYR A 47 -6.68 -1.27 26.01
N LEU A 48 -7.39 -2.18 25.35
CA LEU A 48 -7.25 -3.61 25.62
C LEU A 48 -6.14 -4.15 24.70
N LEU A 49 -5.07 -4.63 25.31
CA LEU A 49 -3.94 -5.23 24.58
C LEU A 49 -4.20 -6.72 24.36
N LEU A 50 -4.27 -7.12 23.10
CA LEU A 50 -4.48 -8.51 22.70
C LEU A 50 -3.15 -9.11 22.24
N PRO A 51 -2.69 -10.22 22.84
CA PRO A 51 -1.45 -10.90 22.49
C PRO A 51 -1.62 -11.75 21.23
N VAL A 52 -0.73 -11.58 20.27
CA VAL A 52 -0.75 -12.21 18.95
C VAL A 52 0.40 -13.21 18.81
N GLU A 53 0.09 -14.37 18.23
CA GLU A 53 1.04 -15.32 17.63
C GLU A 53 0.91 -15.23 16.11
N ASP A 54 1.88 -14.62 15.41
CA ASP A 54 1.78 -14.28 13.99
C ASP A 54 1.53 -15.50 13.08
N SER A 55 2.09 -16.65 13.45
CA SER A 55 1.87 -17.94 12.78
C SER A 55 0.64 -18.70 13.27
N GLY A 56 -0.08 -18.18 14.27
CA GLY A 56 -1.23 -18.82 14.88
C GLY A 56 -2.48 -18.81 13.99
N ASP A 57 -3.47 -19.60 14.40
CA ASP A 57 -4.79 -19.62 13.74
C ASP A 57 -5.65 -18.43 14.18
N GLU A 58 -6.60 -18.04 13.34
CA GLU A 58 -7.51 -16.92 13.59
C GLU A 58 -8.56 -17.24 14.65
N SER A 59 -8.69 -16.37 15.63
CA SER A 59 -9.79 -16.36 16.61
C SER A 59 -10.77 -15.25 16.26
N ARG A 60 -12.06 -15.51 16.46
CA ARG A 60 -13.11 -14.51 16.27
C ARG A 60 -13.50 -13.90 17.62
N LEU A 61 -13.46 -12.59 17.72
CA LEU A 61 -13.82 -11.81 18.89
C LEU A 61 -15.06 -10.96 18.57
N ASN A 62 -16.20 -11.31 19.11
CA ASN A 62 -17.40 -10.49 18.99
C ASN A 62 -17.39 -9.45 20.13
N LEU A 63 -17.23 -8.20 19.80
CA LEU A 63 -17.35 -7.08 20.74
C LEU A 63 -18.82 -6.86 21.07
N LEU A 64 -19.14 -6.89 22.34
CA LEU A 64 -20.48 -6.66 22.89
C LEU A 64 -20.45 -5.39 23.75
N LEU A 65 -21.35 -4.46 23.46
CA LEU A 65 -21.62 -3.27 24.28
C LEU A 65 -22.98 -3.47 24.96
N ASP A 66 -23.00 -3.43 26.28
CA ASP A 66 -24.21 -3.68 27.08
C ASP A 66 -24.93 -4.97 26.69
N GLY A 67 -24.14 -5.99 26.28
CA GLY A 67 -24.63 -7.29 25.86
C GLY A 67 -25.15 -7.39 24.43
N LYS A 68 -25.09 -6.31 23.65
CA LYS A 68 -25.42 -6.32 22.21
C LYS A 68 -24.15 -6.33 21.37
N GLN A 69 -24.15 -7.14 20.32
CA GLN A 69 -23.02 -7.21 19.42
C GLN A 69 -22.89 -5.91 18.63
N GLU A 70 -21.72 -5.29 18.70
CA GLU A 70 -21.34 -4.09 17.98
C GLU A 70 -20.57 -4.44 16.70
N ARG A 71 -19.49 -5.22 16.84
CA ARG A 71 -18.67 -5.67 15.72
C ARG A 71 -17.94 -6.97 16.01
N THR A 72 -17.35 -7.55 14.98
CA THR A 72 -16.51 -8.74 15.06
C THR A 72 -15.08 -8.37 14.66
N LEU A 73 -14.10 -8.83 15.42
CA LEU A 73 -12.68 -8.75 15.13
C LEU A 73 -12.14 -10.15 14.88
N THR A 74 -11.20 -10.27 13.96
CA THR A 74 -10.42 -11.49 13.73
C THR A 74 -8.98 -11.24 14.21
N VAL A 75 -8.52 -12.02 15.18
CA VAL A 75 -7.20 -11.87 15.80
C VAL A 75 -6.54 -13.24 15.94
N ARG A 76 -5.26 -13.34 15.62
CA ARG A 76 -4.46 -14.57 15.85
C ARG A 76 -3.99 -14.62 17.30
N LEU A 77 -4.92 -14.86 18.22
CA LEU A 77 -4.61 -14.91 19.65
C LEU A 77 -3.53 -15.97 19.95
N ALA A 78 -2.53 -15.57 20.73
CA ALA A 78 -1.40 -16.40 21.04
C ALA A 78 -1.80 -17.70 21.75
N LYS A 79 -1.52 -18.84 21.13
CA LYS A 79 -1.70 -20.18 21.72
C LYS A 79 -0.46 -20.61 22.46
N ASN A 80 0.70 -20.58 21.81
CA ASN A 80 1.95 -21.13 22.35
C ASN A 80 2.91 -20.03 22.84
N LYS A 81 3.01 -18.92 22.13
CA LYS A 81 3.90 -17.81 22.44
C LYS A 81 3.28 -16.48 22.00
N VAL A 82 3.63 -15.42 22.68
CA VAL A 82 3.28 -14.06 22.28
C VAL A 82 4.42 -13.48 21.44
N ASP A 83 4.14 -13.17 20.17
CA ASP A 83 5.09 -12.51 19.29
C ASP A 83 5.03 -10.97 19.47
N TYR A 84 3.81 -10.42 19.59
CA TYR A 84 3.55 -9.00 19.84
C TYR A 84 2.14 -8.79 20.40
N HIS A 85 1.80 -7.54 20.73
CA HIS A 85 0.45 -7.14 21.12
C HIS A 85 -0.15 -6.18 20.10
N VAL A 86 -1.48 -6.19 20.01
CA VAL A 86 -2.26 -5.21 19.24
C VAL A 86 -3.25 -4.51 20.16
N PRO A 87 -3.55 -3.21 19.95
CA PRO A 87 -4.46 -2.45 20.78
C PRO A 87 -5.89 -2.53 20.23
N VAL A 88 -6.88 -2.65 21.13
CA VAL A 88 -8.26 -2.25 20.84
C VAL A 88 -8.52 -0.97 21.60
N ASP A 89 -8.74 0.15 20.92
CA ASP A 89 -9.05 1.43 21.56
C ASP A 89 -10.46 1.37 22.16
N LEU A 90 -10.54 1.53 23.47
CA LEU A 90 -11.78 1.50 24.23
C LEU A 90 -12.43 2.89 24.38
N THR A 91 -11.75 3.94 23.88
CA THR A 91 -12.24 5.33 23.99
C THR A 91 -13.66 5.53 23.46
N PRO A 92 -14.04 4.95 22.29
CA PRO A 92 -15.40 5.07 21.76
C PRO A 92 -16.46 4.41 22.62
N TYR A 93 -16.06 3.48 23.50
CA TYR A 93 -16.98 2.63 24.29
C TYR A 93 -17.09 3.06 25.76
N LYS A 94 -16.56 4.22 26.11
CA LYS A 94 -16.65 4.78 27.47
C LYS A 94 -18.11 4.91 27.94
N GLY A 95 -18.38 4.40 29.14
CA GLY A 95 -19.74 4.40 29.72
C GLY A 95 -20.58 3.18 29.39
N HIS A 96 -20.06 2.27 28.57
CA HIS A 96 -20.70 0.99 28.26
C HIS A 96 -20.00 -0.17 28.95
N THR A 97 -20.74 -1.25 29.18
CA THR A 97 -20.16 -2.54 29.60
C THR A 97 -19.55 -3.23 28.38
N VAL A 98 -18.21 -3.32 28.35
CA VAL A 98 -17.47 -3.90 27.23
C VAL A 98 -17.15 -5.36 27.52
N THR A 99 -17.55 -6.26 26.61
CA THR A 99 -17.27 -7.69 26.68
C THR A 99 -16.90 -8.21 25.31
N PHE A 100 -15.90 -9.08 25.23
CA PHE A 100 -15.58 -9.81 24.00
C PHE A 100 -15.97 -11.28 24.18
N ASN A 101 -16.82 -11.79 23.30
CA ASN A 101 -17.05 -13.22 23.17
C ASN A 101 -16.01 -13.76 22.19
N VAL A 102 -15.08 -14.55 22.71
CA VAL A 102 -13.94 -15.10 21.98
C VAL A 102 -14.25 -16.53 21.55
N ILE A 103 -14.14 -16.75 20.24
CA ILE A 103 -14.27 -18.07 19.63
C ILE A 103 -12.90 -18.43 19.04
N THR A 104 -12.19 -19.32 19.73
CA THR A 104 -10.88 -19.81 19.28
C THR A 104 -11.02 -20.97 18.31
N PRO A 105 -10.02 -21.24 17.45
CA PRO A 105 -10.00 -22.41 16.57
C PRO A 105 -10.18 -23.73 17.35
N GLN A 106 -10.67 -24.74 16.65
CA GLN A 106 -10.76 -26.08 17.22
C GLN A 106 -9.36 -26.70 17.42
N GLY A 107 -9.28 -27.80 18.16
CA GLY A 107 -8.04 -28.56 18.35
C GLY A 107 -7.56 -28.65 19.80
N ARG A 108 -8.36 -28.17 20.77
CA ARG A 108 -8.14 -28.46 22.21
C ARG A 108 -9.11 -29.55 22.65
N SER A 109 -8.61 -30.46 23.51
CA SER A 109 -9.42 -31.60 23.97
C SER A 109 -10.25 -31.31 25.20
N SER A 110 -9.92 -30.25 25.93
CA SER A 110 -10.57 -29.90 27.19
C SER A 110 -10.49 -28.41 27.53
N ILE A 111 -11.38 -27.92 28.40
CA ILE A 111 -11.32 -26.56 28.97
C ILE A 111 -10.00 -26.33 29.73
N ARG A 112 -9.43 -27.36 30.35
CA ARG A 112 -8.15 -27.24 31.03
C ARG A 112 -7.05 -26.91 30.06
N GLU A 113 -6.95 -27.60 28.94
CA GLU A 113 -6.00 -27.33 27.87
C GLU A 113 -6.22 -25.92 27.28
N ALA A 114 -7.47 -25.54 27.03
CA ALA A 114 -7.81 -24.22 26.51
C ALA A 114 -7.34 -23.07 27.44
N LYS A 115 -7.33 -23.27 28.75
CA LYS A 115 -6.84 -22.28 29.72
C LYS A 115 -5.33 -22.12 29.74
N GLU A 116 -4.60 -23.05 29.16
CA GLU A 116 -3.13 -23.03 29.09
C GLU A 116 -2.60 -22.19 27.91
N ASP A 117 -3.48 -21.68 26.99
CA ASP A 117 -3.06 -20.81 25.90
C ASP A 117 -2.40 -19.54 26.43
N ALA A 118 -1.27 -19.16 25.82
CA ALA A 118 -0.42 -18.03 26.23
C ALA A 118 -1.17 -16.69 26.27
N CYS A 119 -2.21 -16.53 25.44
CA CYS A 119 -2.98 -15.28 25.39
C CYS A 119 -3.67 -14.93 26.71
N TRP A 120 -4.21 -15.91 27.44
CA TRP A 120 -5.06 -15.62 28.60
C TRP A 120 -4.33 -14.94 29.77
N THR A 121 -3.03 -15.16 29.87
CA THR A 121 -2.18 -14.53 30.91
C THR A 121 -1.54 -13.22 30.46
N SER A 122 -1.71 -12.85 29.17
CA SER A 122 -1.04 -11.70 28.55
C SER A 122 -2.00 -10.61 28.06
N ILE A 123 -3.32 -10.86 28.13
CA ILE A 123 -4.35 -9.82 27.89
C ILE A 123 -4.30 -8.83 29.04
N ALA A 124 -4.21 -7.54 28.75
CA ALA A 124 -4.10 -6.48 29.76
C ALA A 124 -4.76 -5.20 29.30
N LEU A 125 -5.16 -4.35 30.25
CA LEU A 125 -5.50 -2.95 30.00
C LEU A 125 -4.25 -2.08 30.07
N SER A 126 -4.19 -1.02 29.26
CA SER A 126 -3.13 -0.01 29.27
C SER A 126 -3.66 1.34 28.82
N ASP A 127 -3.11 2.41 29.40
CA ASP A 127 -3.38 3.78 28.92
C ASP A 127 -2.55 4.16 27.70
N THR A 128 -1.51 3.36 27.38
CA THR A 128 -0.58 3.63 26.28
C THR A 128 -0.34 2.38 25.46
N PHE A 129 -0.05 2.60 24.18
CA PHE A 129 0.45 1.57 23.27
C PHE A 129 1.68 2.13 22.55
N ASP A 130 2.79 1.38 22.54
CA ASP A 130 4.02 1.83 21.88
C ASP A 130 3.91 1.62 20.36
N ILE A 131 3.74 2.71 19.65
CA ILE A 131 3.70 2.75 18.18
C ILE A 131 5.07 3.03 17.55
N SER A 132 6.15 3.15 18.35
CA SER A 132 7.47 3.53 17.82
C SER A 132 8.09 2.46 16.93
N ASN A 133 7.64 1.23 17.05
CA ASN A 133 8.07 0.03 16.33
C ASN A 133 9.50 0.13 15.75
N ARG A 134 10.46 -0.51 16.39
CA ARG A 134 11.89 -0.45 16.03
C ARG A 134 12.38 -1.73 15.36
N GLU A 135 11.51 -2.43 14.66
CA GLU A 135 11.91 -3.64 13.95
C GLU A 135 13.02 -3.36 12.94
N LYS A 136 13.90 -4.34 12.78
CA LYS A 136 15.10 -4.27 11.94
C LYS A 136 14.83 -3.77 10.53
N TYR A 137 13.75 -4.24 9.92
CA TYR A 137 13.41 -3.94 8.53
C TYR A 137 12.48 -2.74 8.35
N ARG A 138 12.13 -2.03 9.46
CA ARG A 138 11.32 -0.83 9.34
C ARG A 138 12.06 0.24 8.54
N PRO A 139 11.51 0.69 7.40
CA PRO A 139 12.12 1.73 6.58
C PRO A 139 12.44 3.00 7.36
N LEU A 140 13.45 3.74 6.91
CA LEU A 140 13.80 5.02 7.50
C LEU A 140 12.94 6.15 6.96
N PHE A 141 12.62 6.12 5.67
CA PHE A 141 11.94 7.23 4.97
C PHE A 141 10.73 6.82 4.12
N HIS A 142 10.47 5.53 3.94
CA HIS A 142 9.20 5.10 3.33
C HIS A 142 8.08 5.07 4.37
N HIS A 143 6.88 5.45 3.97
CA HIS A 143 5.70 5.34 4.82
C HIS A 143 5.40 3.88 5.15
N THR A 144 5.08 3.60 6.42
CA THR A 144 4.62 2.31 6.93
C THR A 144 3.52 2.53 7.96
N PRO A 145 2.61 1.59 8.16
CA PRO A 145 1.71 1.65 9.30
C PRO A 145 2.54 1.59 10.60
N SER A 146 2.08 2.23 11.66
CA SER A 146 2.77 2.14 12.95
C SER A 146 2.81 0.72 13.48
N TYR A 147 1.76 -0.04 13.22
CA TYR A 147 1.58 -1.47 13.52
C TYR A 147 0.53 -2.05 12.57
N GLY A 148 0.39 -3.37 12.56
CA GLY A 148 -0.61 -4.06 11.76
C GLY A 148 -0.22 -4.23 10.28
N TRP A 149 -1.16 -4.72 9.51
CA TRP A 149 -1.06 -4.90 8.06
C TRP A 149 -1.44 -3.64 7.31
N MET A 150 -0.75 -3.36 6.21
CA MET A 150 -1.12 -2.33 5.23
C MET A 150 -1.05 -2.91 3.82
N ASN A 151 -2.01 -2.55 2.95
CA ASN A 151 -1.91 -2.72 1.51
C ASN A 151 -2.25 -1.41 0.78
N ASP A 152 -3.30 -1.33 -0.03
CA ASP A 152 -3.57 -0.25 -0.97
C ASP A 152 -3.59 1.13 -0.32
N PRO A 153 -2.95 2.14 -0.89
CA PRO A 153 -3.23 3.54 -0.56
C PRO A 153 -4.65 3.91 -1.00
N ASN A 154 -5.34 4.68 -0.17
CA ASN A 154 -6.74 5.04 -0.34
C ASN A 154 -6.98 6.52 -0.09
N GLY A 155 -8.08 7.04 -0.58
CA GLY A 155 -8.66 8.30 -0.14
C GLY A 155 -7.72 9.50 -0.16
N MET A 156 -6.70 9.49 -1.00
CA MET A 156 -5.63 10.48 -0.95
C MET A 156 -6.06 11.83 -1.50
N PHE A 157 -5.87 12.90 -0.73
CA PHE A 157 -6.10 14.27 -1.16
C PHE A 157 -5.10 15.24 -0.49
N TYR A 158 -4.90 16.39 -1.12
CA TYR A 158 -4.17 17.50 -0.54
C TYR A 158 -5.12 18.64 -0.19
N LYS A 159 -4.99 19.18 1.01
CA LYS A 159 -5.81 20.31 1.46
C LYS A 159 -5.05 21.19 2.44
N ASP A 160 -5.07 22.51 2.23
CA ASP A 160 -4.53 23.52 3.13
C ASP A 160 -3.09 23.25 3.64
N GLY A 161 -2.22 22.76 2.74
CA GLY A 161 -0.81 22.47 3.06
C GLY A 161 -0.55 21.07 3.61
N VAL A 162 -1.57 20.22 3.70
CA VAL A 162 -1.49 18.87 4.27
C VAL A 162 -1.82 17.82 3.21
N TRP A 163 -0.94 16.84 3.08
CA TRP A 163 -1.14 15.61 2.33
C TRP A 163 -1.80 14.58 3.24
N HIS A 164 -2.97 14.07 2.86
CA HIS A 164 -3.66 13.00 3.53
C HIS A 164 -3.43 11.68 2.78
N LEU A 165 -3.05 10.66 3.49
CA LEU A 165 -2.86 9.30 2.99
C LEU A 165 -3.66 8.36 3.87
N TYR A 166 -4.75 7.81 3.35
CA TYR A 166 -5.41 6.67 3.95
C TYR A 166 -4.88 5.40 3.28
N TYR A 167 -5.07 4.27 3.94
CA TYR A 167 -4.60 2.98 3.43
C TYR A 167 -5.42 1.84 4.01
N GLN A 168 -5.50 0.75 3.27
CA GLN A 168 -6.07 -0.49 3.78
C GLN A 168 -5.28 -0.94 5.00
N HIS A 169 -5.95 -1.07 6.15
CA HIS A 169 -5.31 -1.37 7.42
C HIS A 169 -6.01 -2.49 8.17
N ASN A 170 -5.23 -3.46 8.68
CA ASN A 170 -5.67 -4.35 9.74
C ASN A 170 -4.95 -3.98 11.03
N PRO A 171 -5.60 -3.31 12.00
CA PRO A 171 -4.97 -2.91 13.25
C PRO A 171 -4.81 -4.08 14.25
N TYR A 172 -5.35 -5.26 13.97
CA TYR A 172 -5.39 -6.40 14.89
C TYR A 172 -4.43 -7.53 14.50
N GLY A 173 -3.52 -7.29 13.57
CA GLY A 173 -2.50 -8.25 13.17
C GLY A 173 -1.77 -7.84 11.88
N SER A 174 -0.65 -8.51 11.61
CA SER A 174 0.22 -8.22 10.47
C SER A 174 -0.14 -9.02 9.20
N LYS A 175 -1.37 -9.50 9.09
CA LYS A 175 -1.91 -10.19 7.91
C LYS A 175 -3.21 -9.56 7.45
N TRP A 176 -3.56 -9.76 6.19
CA TRP A 176 -4.78 -9.23 5.58
C TRP A 176 -6.02 -9.75 6.30
N GLN A 177 -6.74 -8.89 6.98
CA GLN A 177 -8.02 -9.10 7.66
C GLN A 177 -8.56 -7.76 8.21
N ASN A 178 -9.78 -7.70 8.73
CA ASN A 178 -10.38 -6.57 9.47
C ASN A 178 -10.23 -5.21 8.76
N LEU A 179 -10.25 -5.17 7.45
CA LEU A 179 -9.87 -3.98 6.70
C LEU A 179 -10.69 -2.76 7.08
N SER A 180 -9.96 -1.74 7.47
CA SER A 180 -10.39 -0.37 7.74
C SER A 180 -9.52 0.61 6.94
N TRP A 181 -9.81 1.90 6.98
CA TRP A 181 -8.90 2.91 6.49
C TRP A 181 -8.04 3.45 7.64
N GLY A 182 -6.79 3.03 7.72
CA GLY A 182 -5.75 3.71 8.48
C GLY A 182 -5.47 5.08 7.88
N HIS A 183 -4.91 6.01 8.66
CA HIS A 183 -4.69 7.39 8.23
C HIS A 183 -3.31 7.90 8.66
N SER A 184 -2.66 8.62 7.76
CA SER A 184 -1.44 9.38 8.03
C SER A 184 -1.49 10.72 7.31
N THR A 185 -0.87 11.74 7.91
CA THR A 185 -0.76 13.08 7.33
C THR A 185 0.70 13.51 7.17
N SER A 186 0.98 14.35 6.18
CA SER A 186 2.30 14.94 5.96
C SER A 186 2.19 16.35 5.38
N THR A 187 3.17 17.21 5.70
CA THR A 187 3.31 18.52 5.06
C THR A 187 4.40 18.53 3.98
N ASP A 188 5.15 17.42 3.83
CA ASP A 188 6.34 17.36 2.98
C ASP A 188 6.52 16.04 2.23
N LEU A 189 5.53 15.13 2.28
CA LEU A 189 5.57 13.79 1.66
C LEU A 189 6.69 12.86 2.18
N ILE A 190 7.46 13.29 3.18
CA ILE A 190 8.58 12.54 3.77
C ILE A 190 8.25 12.10 5.19
N ASN A 191 7.83 13.08 6.01
CA ASN A 191 7.55 12.87 7.42
C ASN A 191 6.06 12.64 7.61
N TRP A 192 5.68 11.41 7.87
CA TRP A 192 4.30 11.00 8.04
C TRP A 192 3.94 10.89 9.52
N LYS A 193 2.88 11.60 9.91
CA LYS A 193 2.30 11.53 11.24
C LYS A 193 1.13 10.53 11.19
N PRO A 194 1.15 9.47 12.01
CA PRO A 194 0.01 8.57 12.13
C PRO A 194 -1.16 9.29 12.81
N GLU A 195 -2.35 9.07 12.29
CA GLU A 195 -3.62 9.55 12.81
C GLU A 195 -4.51 8.35 13.24
N PRO A 196 -5.61 8.55 13.94
CA PRO A 196 -6.57 7.48 14.24
C PRO A 196 -7.15 6.84 12.98
N GLU A 197 -7.72 5.62 13.11
CA GLU A 197 -8.49 4.99 12.04
C GLU A 197 -9.60 5.93 11.57
N ALA A 198 -9.70 6.13 10.25
CA ALA A 198 -10.61 7.11 9.66
C ALA A 198 -12.00 6.52 9.38
N ILE A 199 -12.05 5.30 8.82
CA ILE A 199 -13.29 4.58 8.52
C ILE A 199 -13.11 3.13 8.96
N GLU A 200 -13.95 2.69 9.90
CA GLU A 200 -13.96 1.33 10.42
C GLU A 200 -15.08 0.48 9.81
N PRO A 201 -14.93 -0.86 9.79
CA PRO A 201 -15.99 -1.78 9.40
C PRO A 201 -17.31 -1.53 10.14
N ASN A 202 -18.41 -1.69 9.44
CA ASN A 202 -19.76 -1.46 9.97
C ASN A 202 -20.72 -2.56 9.50
N GLY A 203 -22.04 -2.34 9.63
CA GLY A 203 -23.07 -3.32 9.24
C GLY A 203 -23.07 -3.69 7.74
N LEU A 204 -22.35 -2.98 6.88
CA LEU A 204 -22.17 -3.29 5.45
C LEU A 204 -20.89 -4.09 5.16
N GLY A 205 -20.09 -4.39 6.17
CA GLY A 205 -18.89 -5.22 6.04
C GLY A 205 -17.57 -4.47 6.23
N LEU A 206 -16.49 -5.03 5.66
CA LEU A 206 -15.14 -4.48 5.66
C LEU A 206 -15.09 -3.22 4.78
N VAL A 207 -14.12 -2.35 5.06
CA VAL A 207 -13.89 -1.13 4.31
C VAL A 207 -12.75 -1.38 3.32
N PHE A 208 -13.10 -1.66 2.06
CA PHE A 208 -12.15 -1.84 0.96
C PHE A 208 -11.72 -0.51 0.36
N SER A 209 -10.91 -0.58 -0.69
CA SER A 209 -10.30 0.59 -1.31
C SER A 209 -11.29 1.58 -1.91
N GLY A 210 -10.82 2.81 -2.10
CA GLY A 210 -11.59 3.91 -2.63
C GLY A 210 -10.80 5.23 -2.66
N SER A 211 -11.48 6.33 -2.91
CA SER A 211 -10.89 7.65 -3.08
C SER A 211 -11.58 8.75 -2.29
N CYS A 212 -10.90 9.89 -2.11
CA CYS A 212 -11.49 11.11 -1.56
C CYS A 212 -11.37 12.28 -2.55
N VAL A 213 -12.33 13.19 -2.46
CA VAL A 213 -12.30 14.50 -3.14
C VAL A 213 -12.75 15.60 -2.19
N VAL A 214 -12.29 16.83 -2.45
CA VAL A 214 -12.81 18.03 -1.77
C VAL A 214 -13.97 18.59 -2.59
N ASP A 215 -15.18 18.53 -2.06
CA ASP A 215 -16.38 19.11 -2.68
C ASP A 215 -16.42 20.63 -2.44
N SER A 216 -15.65 21.37 -3.21
CA SER A 216 -15.50 22.82 -3.05
C SER A 216 -16.80 23.59 -3.30
N ALA A 217 -17.69 23.05 -4.11
CA ALA A 217 -18.98 23.65 -4.42
C ALA A 217 -20.09 23.25 -3.43
N GLY A 218 -19.92 22.15 -2.69
CA GLY A 218 -20.93 21.59 -1.79
C GLY A 218 -22.05 20.87 -2.53
N THR A 219 -21.72 20.24 -3.67
CA THR A 219 -22.68 19.54 -4.54
C THR A 219 -23.33 18.35 -3.85
N ALA A 220 -22.60 17.67 -2.97
CA ALA A 220 -23.09 16.55 -2.18
C ALA A 220 -24.05 16.96 -1.04
N GLY A 221 -24.15 18.27 -0.76
CA GLY A 221 -25.06 18.79 0.27
C GLY A 221 -24.55 18.63 1.71
N PHE A 222 -23.26 18.26 1.93
CA PHE A 222 -22.65 18.15 3.24
C PHE A 222 -21.87 19.41 3.67
N GLY A 223 -21.93 20.46 2.87
CA GLY A 223 -21.23 21.72 3.07
C GLY A 223 -20.12 21.95 2.03
N LYS A 224 -19.75 23.23 1.86
CA LYS A 224 -18.62 23.59 0.99
C LYS A 224 -17.30 23.10 1.59
N ASN A 225 -16.42 22.62 0.73
CA ASN A 225 -15.12 22.05 1.09
C ASN A 225 -15.21 20.82 2.00
N ALA A 226 -16.37 20.15 2.10
CA ALA A 226 -16.44 18.84 2.72
C ALA A 226 -15.56 17.84 1.96
N VAL A 227 -14.85 16.98 2.68
CA VAL A 227 -14.13 15.86 2.08
C VAL A 227 -15.12 14.72 1.93
N ILE A 228 -15.28 14.23 0.72
CA ILE A 228 -16.16 13.10 0.40
C ILE A 228 -15.30 11.89 0.10
N ALA A 229 -15.54 10.80 0.84
CA ALA A 229 -14.95 9.49 0.61
C ALA A 229 -15.96 8.58 -0.08
N LEU A 230 -15.57 7.94 -1.17
CA LEU A 230 -16.24 6.76 -1.72
C LEU A 230 -15.34 5.55 -1.51
N TYR A 231 -15.92 4.46 -1.02
CA TYR A 231 -15.20 3.23 -0.74
C TYR A 231 -16.11 2.02 -0.98
N THR A 232 -15.50 0.86 -1.13
CA THR A 232 -16.26 -0.39 -1.25
C THR A 232 -16.50 -0.98 0.14
N SER A 233 -17.77 -1.23 0.46
CA SER A 233 -18.16 -2.05 1.61
C SER A 233 -18.24 -3.51 1.16
N ALA A 234 -17.53 -4.40 1.85
CA ALA A 234 -17.38 -5.80 1.45
C ALA A 234 -17.81 -6.77 2.56
N ASP A 235 -18.87 -7.51 2.29
CA ASP A 235 -19.36 -8.63 3.09
C ASP A 235 -19.72 -9.78 2.14
N VAL A 236 -20.98 -10.20 2.05
CA VAL A 236 -21.46 -11.19 1.08
C VAL A 236 -21.41 -10.66 -0.36
N SER A 237 -21.55 -9.36 -0.51
CA SER A 237 -21.41 -8.64 -1.79
C SER A 237 -20.54 -7.41 -1.62
N GLN A 238 -20.04 -6.88 -2.73
CA GLN A 238 -19.31 -5.62 -2.78
C GLN A 238 -20.27 -4.52 -3.22
N THR A 239 -20.41 -3.48 -2.38
CA THR A 239 -21.27 -2.32 -2.64
C THR A 239 -20.50 -1.04 -2.41
N GLN A 240 -20.90 0.06 -3.07
CA GLN A 240 -20.19 1.31 -2.92
C GLN A 240 -20.88 2.17 -1.83
N SER A 241 -20.07 2.69 -0.94
CA SER A 241 -20.51 3.49 0.21
C SER A 241 -19.88 4.87 0.19
N LEU A 242 -20.58 5.85 0.77
CA LEU A 242 -20.16 7.23 0.92
C LEU A 242 -19.98 7.57 2.40
N ALA A 243 -18.91 8.28 2.70
CA ALA A 243 -18.73 8.98 3.97
C ALA A 243 -18.29 10.43 3.71
N TRP A 244 -18.52 11.32 4.67
CA TRP A 244 -18.10 12.71 4.54
C TRP A 244 -17.46 13.25 5.81
N SER A 245 -16.54 14.21 5.63
CA SER A 245 -15.86 14.92 6.69
C SER A 245 -16.03 16.43 6.54
N THR A 246 -16.16 17.12 7.67
CA THR A 246 -16.16 18.58 7.75
C THR A 246 -15.02 19.12 8.62
N ASP A 247 -14.11 18.25 9.01
CA ASP A 247 -12.91 18.52 9.81
C ASP A 247 -11.62 18.10 9.08
N ASP A 248 -11.58 18.40 7.78
CA ASP A 248 -10.44 18.19 6.89
C ASP A 248 -9.98 16.73 6.81
N GLY A 249 -10.93 15.78 6.85
CA GLY A 249 -10.65 14.36 6.72
C GLY A 249 -10.13 13.68 8.00
N THR A 250 -10.20 14.35 9.15
CA THR A 250 -9.80 13.76 10.43
C THR A 250 -10.79 12.70 10.89
N THR A 251 -12.09 13.00 10.77
CA THR A 251 -13.17 12.05 11.06
C THR A 251 -14.18 12.00 9.93
N PHE A 252 -14.80 10.84 9.72
CA PHE A 252 -15.83 10.65 8.70
C PHE A 252 -17.18 10.25 9.30
N ASN A 253 -18.23 10.86 8.78
CA ASN A 253 -19.62 10.47 9.05
C ASN A 253 -20.08 9.51 7.95
N ILE A 254 -20.57 8.36 8.33
CA ILE A 254 -21.10 7.37 7.37
C ILE A 254 -22.45 7.84 6.84
N TYR A 255 -22.63 7.85 5.52
CA TYR A 255 -23.87 8.29 4.90
C TYR A 255 -25.04 7.33 5.22
N PRO A 256 -26.14 7.82 5.80
CA PRO A 256 -27.25 6.95 6.18
C PRO A 256 -27.96 6.29 4.99
N GLY A 257 -27.77 6.82 3.77
CA GLY A 257 -28.33 6.26 2.54
C GLY A 257 -27.46 5.20 1.87
N ASN A 258 -26.39 4.74 2.53
CA ASN A 258 -25.57 3.66 2.01
C ASN A 258 -26.32 2.32 1.96
N PRO A 259 -25.99 1.43 0.99
CA PRO A 259 -25.04 1.68 -0.11
C PRO A 259 -25.62 2.61 -1.18
N ILE A 260 -24.76 3.47 -1.77
CA ILE A 260 -25.16 4.37 -2.87
C ILE A 260 -25.16 3.71 -4.24
N LEU A 261 -24.44 2.61 -4.39
CA LEU A 261 -24.40 1.81 -5.61
C LEU A 261 -24.20 0.32 -5.29
N THR A 262 -25.03 -0.52 -5.90
CA THR A 262 -24.95 -1.99 -5.81
C THR A 262 -24.87 -2.56 -7.22
N MET A 263 -23.95 -3.50 -7.41
CA MET A 263 -23.76 -4.24 -8.67
C MET A 263 -24.10 -5.73 -8.44
N GLU A 264 -24.45 -6.45 -9.52
CA GLU A 264 -24.73 -7.90 -9.44
C GLU A 264 -23.46 -8.76 -9.32
N SER A 265 -22.30 -8.19 -9.65
CA SER A 265 -20.98 -8.85 -9.66
C SER A 265 -19.96 -8.06 -8.84
N GLU A 266 -18.77 -8.62 -8.63
CA GLU A 266 -17.70 -7.96 -7.89
C GLU A 266 -17.25 -6.68 -8.59
N ALA A 267 -17.61 -5.54 -7.97
CA ALA A 267 -17.17 -4.22 -8.40
C ALA A 267 -16.64 -3.45 -7.20
N ARG A 268 -15.43 -2.90 -7.31
CA ARG A 268 -14.71 -2.27 -6.20
C ARG A 268 -13.79 -1.13 -6.60
N ASP A 269 -13.26 -0.45 -5.57
CA ASP A 269 -12.22 0.56 -5.66
C ASP A 269 -12.67 1.81 -6.44
N PRO A 270 -13.75 2.51 -6.00
CA PRO A 270 -14.23 3.70 -6.68
C PRO A 270 -13.18 4.82 -6.62
N ASN A 271 -12.78 5.34 -7.78
CA ASN A 271 -11.92 6.50 -7.92
C ASN A 271 -12.69 7.64 -8.59
N MET A 272 -12.76 8.81 -7.96
CA MET A 272 -13.60 9.91 -8.42
C MET A 272 -12.83 11.22 -8.58
N PHE A 273 -13.30 12.04 -9.53
CA PHE A 273 -12.77 13.37 -9.78
C PHE A 273 -13.84 14.28 -10.41
N TRP A 274 -13.64 15.61 -10.33
CA TRP A 274 -14.48 16.58 -11.01
C TRP A 274 -14.04 16.78 -12.45
N HIS A 275 -14.94 16.54 -13.42
CA HIS A 275 -14.69 16.79 -14.84
C HIS A 275 -15.25 18.16 -15.22
N ALA A 276 -14.40 19.19 -15.20
CA ALA A 276 -14.80 20.58 -15.42
C ALA A 276 -15.50 20.84 -16.77
N PRO A 277 -15.09 20.23 -17.91
CA PRO A 277 -15.77 20.47 -19.18
C PRO A 277 -17.25 20.05 -19.20
N THR A 278 -17.60 18.96 -18.52
CA THR A 278 -19.01 18.47 -18.46
C THR A 278 -19.75 18.91 -17.21
N GLN A 279 -19.06 19.58 -16.26
CA GLN A 279 -19.62 20.00 -14.97
C GLN A 279 -20.27 18.84 -14.22
N GLN A 280 -19.56 17.72 -14.15
CA GLN A 280 -19.99 16.51 -13.45
C GLN A 280 -18.85 15.84 -12.71
N TRP A 281 -19.18 15.12 -11.66
CA TRP A 281 -18.31 14.14 -11.05
C TRP A 281 -18.23 12.92 -11.93
N VAL A 282 -17.04 12.36 -12.06
CA VAL A 282 -16.75 11.10 -12.75
C VAL A 282 -16.25 10.11 -11.73
N MET A 283 -16.69 8.87 -11.81
CA MET A 283 -16.17 7.76 -11.00
C MET A 283 -15.77 6.61 -11.92
N LEU A 284 -14.56 6.11 -11.75
CA LEU A 284 -14.15 4.82 -12.25
C LEU A 284 -14.38 3.78 -11.16
N LEU A 285 -14.90 2.63 -11.55
CA LEU A 285 -15.12 1.48 -10.67
C LEU A 285 -14.59 0.23 -11.34
N ALA A 286 -13.71 -0.51 -10.67
CA ALA A 286 -13.17 -1.74 -11.21
C ALA A 286 -14.24 -2.84 -11.17
N HIS A 287 -14.60 -3.38 -12.34
CA HIS A 287 -15.38 -4.61 -12.50
C HIS A 287 -14.39 -5.76 -12.60
N ALA A 288 -13.93 -6.19 -11.43
CA ALA A 288 -12.64 -6.81 -11.23
C ALA A 288 -12.43 -8.10 -12.02
N LEU A 289 -13.42 -9.00 -12.00
CA LEU A 289 -13.34 -10.32 -12.67
C LEU A 289 -13.59 -10.24 -14.18
N ASP A 290 -14.28 -9.20 -14.64
CA ASP A 290 -14.60 -9.00 -16.06
C ASP A 290 -13.53 -8.19 -16.80
N HIS A 291 -12.48 -7.72 -16.10
CA HIS A 291 -11.39 -6.89 -16.62
C HIS A 291 -11.91 -5.62 -17.33
N GLU A 292 -12.83 -4.96 -16.68
CA GLU A 292 -13.43 -3.72 -17.15
C GLU A 292 -13.32 -2.61 -16.08
N MET A 293 -13.13 -1.38 -16.53
CA MET A 293 -13.31 -0.19 -15.72
C MET A 293 -14.65 0.44 -16.12
N LEU A 294 -15.59 0.47 -15.19
CA LEU A 294 -16.89 1.10 -15.38
C LEU A 294 -16.76 2.60 -15.13
N ILE A 295 -17.31 3.41 -16.03
CA ILE A 295 -17.27 4.88 -15.96
C ILE A 295 -18.67 5.39 -15.66
N PHE A 296 -18.81 6.03 -14.51
CA PHE A 296 -20.04 6.65 -14.05
C PHE A 296 -19.92 8.17 -14.00
N THR A 297 -21.07 8.86 -14.09
CA THR A 297 -21.15 10.30 -13.81
C THR A 297 -22.22 10.60 -12.78
N SER A 298 -22.01 11.67 -12.01
CA SER A 298 -22.94 12.13 -10.97
C SER A 298 -22.95 13.66 -10.89
N PRO A 299 -24.10 14.29 -10.65
CA PRO A 299 -24.18 15.72 -10.33
C PRO A 299 -23.85 16.01 -8.85
N ASP A 300 -23.95 15.03 -7.95
CA ASP A 300 -24.03 15.23 -6.50
C ASP A 300 -23.27 14.18 -5.65
N LEU A 301 -22.43 13.34 -6.27
CA LEU A 301 -21.66 12.26 -5.62
C LEU A 301 -22.51 11.14 -4.97
N LYS A 302 -23.82 11.17 -5.10
CA LYS A 302 -24.76 10.19 -4.54
C LYS A 302 -25.50 9.40 -5.61
N ASP A 303 -25.97 10.10 -6.62
CA ASP A 303 -26.73 9.51 -7.72
C ASP A 303 -25.80 9.27 -8.92
N TRP A 304 -25.42 8.03 -9.17
CA TRP A 304 -24.46 7.64 -10.18
C TRP A 304 -25.12 6.98 -11.40
N THR A 305 -24.75 7.43 -12.59
CA THR A 305 -25.24 6.89 -13.87
C THR A 305 -24.09 6.30 -14.66
N LEU A 306 -24.18 5.00 -15.01
CA LEU A 306 -23.22 4.31 -15.87
C LEU A 306 -23.24 4.94 -17.27
N GLN A 307 -22.07 5.34 -17.77
CA GLN A 307 -21.90 5.94 -19.10
C GLN A 307 -21.26 4.98 -20.07
N SER A 308 -20.20 4.30 -19.66
CA SER A 308 -19.45 3.37 -20.51
C SER A 308 -18.64 2.38 -19.66
N ASN A 309 -18.01 1.44 -20.33
CA ASN A 309 -17.00 0.55 -19.78
C ASN A 309 -15.76 0.55 -20.69
N PHE A 310 -14.61 0.23 -20.10
CA PHE A 310 -13.33 0.15 -20.80
C PHE A 310 -12.54 -1.07 -20.31
N GLY A 311 -11.85 -1.75 -21.22
CA GLY A 311 -10.79 -2.68 -20.83
C GLY A 311 -10.93 -4.09 -21.38
N LYS A 312 -12.14 -4.56 -21.66
CA LYS A 312 -12.38 -5.94 -22.11
C LYS A 312 -11.55 -6.29 -23.35
N GLY A 313 -10.67 -7.28 -23.19
CA GLY A 313 -9.77 -7.72 -24.26
C GLY A 313 -8.59 -6.78 -24.53
N LEU A 314 -8.35 -5.76 -23.70
CA LEU A 314 -7.24 -4.81 -23.82
C LEU A 314 -6.23 -5.00 -22.67
N GLY A 315 -4.95 -4.75 -22.95
CA GLY A 315 -3.90 -4.90 -21.96
C GLY A 315 -3.72 -6.35 -21.50
N CYS A 316 -3.20 -6.52 -20.27
CA CYS A 316 -3.11 -7.81 -19.62
C CYS A 316 -4.46 -8.18 -18.99
N GLN A 317 -4.97 -9.37 -19.28
CA GLN A 317 -6.27 -9.89 -18.84
C GLN A 317 -6.12 -11.03 -17.81
N ASP A 318 -4.92 -11.24 -17.27
CA ASP A 318 -4.70 -12.24 -16.24
C ASP A 318 -5.15 -11.71 -14.86
N GLY A 319 -5.68 -12.58 -14.00
CA GLY A 319 -6.06 -12.21 -12.64
C GLY A 319 -7.29 -11.30 -12.54
N VAL A 320 -7.21 -10.27 -11.68
CA VAL A 320 -8.27 -9.29 -11.44
C VAL A 320 -7.78 -7.87 -11.71
N TRP A 321 -8.67 -6.98 -12.12
CA TRP A 321 -8.41 -5.56 -12.27
C TRP A 321 -8.91 -4.79 -11.05
N GLU A 322 -8.05 -3.91 -10.48
CA GLU A 322 -8.31 -3.21 -9.22
C GLU A 322 -7.80 -1.76 -9.28
N CYS A 323 -8.18 -0.95 -8.29
CA CYS A 323 -7.66 0.37 -7.98
C CYS A 323 -7.45 1.24 -9.23
N PRO A 324 -8.52 1.59 -9.98
CA PRO A 324 -8.39 2.46 -11.15
C PRO A 324 -7.99 3.87 -10.75
N ASP A 325 -7.31 4.58 -11.66
CA ASP A 325 -7.14 6.03 -11.60
C ASP A 325 -7.19 6.62 -13.01
N LEU A 326 -7.75 7.82 -13.16
CA LEU A 326 -7.89 8.48 -14.45
C LEU A 326 -7.59 9.97 -14.30
N PHE A 327 -6.56 10.43 -15.00
CA PHE A 327 -6.11 11.82 -14.93
C PHE A 327 -5.51 12.32 -16.24
N GLU A 328 -5.46 13.63 -16.38
CA GLU A 328 -4.93 14.32 -17.55
C GLU A 328 -3.51 14.82 -17.29
N LEU A 329 -2.61 14.65 -18.28
CA LEU A 329 -1.23 15.13 -18.24
C LEU A 329 -0.89 15.94 -19.49
N PRO A 330 -0.02 16.98 -19.40
CA PRO A 330 0.46 17.71 -20.55
C PRO A 330 1.39 16.84 -21.42
N VAL A 331 1.26 16.95 -22.74
CA VAL A 331 2.15 16.31 -23.70
C VAL A 331 3.36 17.23 -23.93
N PRO A 332 4.59 16.80 -23.59
CA PRO A 332 5.77 17.66 -23.67
C PRO A 332 5.99 18.27 -25.06
N GLY A 333 6.34 19.56 -25.08
CA GLY A 333 6.61 20.29 -26.32
C GLY A 333 5.36 20.65 -27.15
N THR A 334 4.17 20.49 -26.61
CA THR A 334 2.89 20.85 -27.26
C THR A 334 1.94 21.53 -26.27
N ASP A 335 0.88 22.15 -26.78
CA ASP A 335 -0.24 22.66 -25.95
C ASP A 335 -1.31 21.59 -25.70
N LYS A 336 -1.05 20.34 -26.09
CA LYS A 336 -1.99 19.22 -25.94
C LYS A 336 -1.83 18.56 -24.58
N LYS A 337 -2.90 17.91 -24.16
CA LYS A 337 -2.93 17.02 -23.01
C LYS A 337 -3.42 15.64 -23.44
N LYS A 338 -3.12 14.63 -22.66
CA LYS A 338 -3.60 13.26 -22.80
C LYS A 338 -4.07 12.73 -21.46
N TRP A 339 -5.08 11.91 -21.50
CA TRP A 339 -5.56 11.18 -20.36
C TRP A 339 -4.77 9.90 -20.17
N VAL A 340 -4.57 9.53 -18.92
CA VAL A 340 -3.91 8.30 -18.50
C VAL A 340 -4.86 7.55 -17.58
N LEU A 341 -5.14 6.30 -17.92
CA LEU A 341 -5.88 5.37 -17.09
C LEU A 341 -4.91 4.37 -16.49
N LEU A 342 -4.77 4.35 -15.16
CA LEU A 342 -4.05 3.33 -14.41
C LEU A 342 -4.99 2.17 -14.12
N CYS A 343 -4.45 0.96 -14.17
CA CYS A 343 -5.15 -0.27 -13.84
C CYS A 343 -4.18 -1.21 -13.13
N ASN A 344 -4.49 -1.55 -11.90
CA ASN A 344 -3.70 -2.48 -11.12
C ASN A 344 -4.20 -3.91 -11.36
N ILE A 345 -3.28 -4.86 -11.47
CA ILE A 345 -3.61 -6.25 -11.84
C ILE A 345 -2.92 -7.25 -10.91
N ASN A 346 -3.65 -8.29 -10.49
CA ASN A 346 -3.11 -9.37 -9.66
C ASN A 346 -3.88 -10.70 -9.84
N PRO A 347 -3.17 -11.84 -10.18
CA PRO A 347 -1.83 -11.86 -10.75
C PRO A 347 -1.83 -11.36 -12.20
N GLY A 348 -0.68 -11.27 -12.83
CA GLY A 348 -0.56 -10.87 -14.24
C GLY A 348 0.61 -9.91 -14.51
N GLY A 349 1.30 -9.50 -13.48
CA GLY A 349 2.50 -8.67 -13.61
C GLY A 349 3.58 -9.30 -14.49
N PRO A 350 4.46 -8.50 -15.11
CA PRO A 350 5.46 -8.98 -16.07
C PRO A 350 6.47 -9.97 -15.45
N PHE A 351 6.59 -9.97 -14.12
CA PHE A 351 7.46 -10.89 -13.37
C PHE A 351 6.66 -11.75 -12.37
N GLY A 352 5.36 -11.89 -12.60
CA GLY A 352 4.42 -12.61 -11.74
C GLY A 352 3.87 -11.78 -10.59
N GLY A 353 2.66 -12.13 -10.15
CA GLY A 353 1.96 -11.44 -9.08
C GLY A 353 1.43 -10.07 -9.48
N SER A 354 1.54 -9.13 -8.56
CA SER A 354 0.94 -7.80 -8.64
C SER A 354 1.74 -6.83 -9.52
N ALA A 355 1.05 -5.97 -10.29
CA ALA A 355 1.67 -4.89 -11.06
C ALA A 355 0.63 -3.82 -11.43
N THR A 356 1.11 -2.67 -11.89
CA THR A 356 0.29 -1.57 -12.43
C THR A 356 0.51 -1.44 -13.93
N GLN A 357 -0.52 -1.71 -14.73
CA GLN A 357 -0.54 -1.37 -16.16
C GLN A 357 -1.22 -0.01 -16.36
N TYR A 358 -0.99 0.62 -17.51
CA TYR A 358 -1.64 1.88 -17.85
C TYR A 358 -1.95 2.00 -19.33
N PHE A 359 -2.89 2.88 -19.63
CA PHE A 359 -3.31 3.24 -20.99
C PHE A 359 -3.23 4.76 -21.14
N THR A 360 -2.72 5.23 -22.29
CA THR A 360 -2.82 6.64 -22.70
C THR A 360 -3.98 6.78 -23.68
N GLY A 361 -4.64 7.93 -23.70
CA GLY A 361 -5.79 8.12 -24.60
C GLY A 361 -6.47 9.47 -24.46
N ASP A 362 -7.69 9.54 -24.91
CA ASP A 362 -8.58 10.70 -24.79
C ASP A 362 -9.81 10.35 -23.97
N PHE A 363 -10.34 11.31 -23.22
CA PHE A 363 -11.53 11.15 -22.40
C PHE A 363 -12.45 12.35 -22.57
N ASP A 364 -13.72 12.11 -22.86
CA ASP A 364 -14.73 13.16 -23.13
C ASP A 364 -15.65 13.47 -21.94
N GLY A 365 -15.39 12.87 -20.79
CA GLY A 365 -16.22 12.92 -19.58
C GLY A 365 -17.16 11.73 -19.43
N LYS A 366 -17.20 10.82 -20.40
CA LYS A 366 -18.07 9.64 -20.41
C LYS A 366 -17.38 8.39 -20.93
N THR A 367 -16.48 8.54 -21.90
CA THR A 367 -15.84 7.43 -22.62
C THR A 367 -14.34 7.67 -22.69
N PHE A 368 -13.57 6.66 -22.33
CA PHE A 368 -12.13 6.63 -22.54
C PHE A 368 -11.79 5.91 -23.85
N THR A 369 -11.07 6.59 -24.74
CA THR A 369 -10.61 6.05 -26.03
C THR A 369 -9.09 5.89 -25.97
N PRO A 370 -8.54 4.66 -25.96
CA PRO A 370 -7.10 4.43 -25.81
C PRO A 370 -6.34 4.79 -27.09
N ASP A 371 -5.08 5.21 -26.93
CA ASP A 371 -4.14 5.31 -28.04
C ASP A 371 -3.78 3.93 -28.55
N THR A 372 -3.52 3.83 -29.86
CA THR A 372 -3.08 2.61 -30.53
C THR A 372 -1.68 2.75 -31.09
N ASP A 373 -0.99 1.63 -31.28
CA ASP A 373 0.26 1.57 -32.04
C ASP A 373 0.03 1.71 -33.57
N ALA A 374 1.10 1.61 -34.36
CA ALA A 374 1.04 1.73 -35.81
C ALA A 374 0.20 0.62 -36.49
N GLU A 375 0.01 -0.50 -35.81
CA GLU A 375 -0.81 -1.65 -36.25
C GLU A 375 -2.27 -1.54 -35.79
N GLY A 376 -2.64 -0.47 -35.07
CA GLY A 376 -3.98 -0.24 -34.53
C GLY A 376 -4.29 -1.05 -33.28
N LYS A 377 -3.29 -1.58 -32.58
CA LYS A 377 -3.44 -2.33 -31.32
C LYS A 377 -3.18 -1.42 -30.12
N VAL A 378 -3.88 -1.70 -29.04
CA VAL A 378 -3.62 -1.04 -27.74
C VAL A 378 -2.46 -1.78 -27.05
N PRO A 379 -1.29 -1.13 -26.88
CA PRO A 379 -0.14 -1.80 -26.26
C PRO A 379 -0.32 -1.94 -24.74
N THR A 380 0.14 -3.06 -24.17
CA THR A 380 0.26 -3.22 -22.73
C THR A 380 1.51 -2.45 -22.25
N LYS A 381 1.32 -1.48 -21.35
CA LYS A 381 2.39 -0.66 -20.77
C LYS A 381 2.38 -0.82 -19.26
N TRP A 382 3.58 -0.92 -18.67
CA TRP A 382 3.76 -1.12 -17.23
C TRP A 382 4.36 0.14 -16.60
N LEU A 383 3.83 0.52 -15.42
CA LEU A 383 4.30 1.67 -14.66
C LEU A 383 5.64 1.40 -13.98
N ASP A 384 5.84 0.19 -13.51
CA ASP A 384 7.02 -0.24 -12.76
C ASP A 384 7.43 -1.64 -13.22
N TYR A 385 8.73 -1.87 -13.35
CA TYR A 385 9.34 -3.13 -13.79
C TYR A 385 10.05 -3.87 -12.65
N GLY A 386 9.84 -3.45 -11.40
CA GLY A 386 10.18 -4.23 -10.21
C GLY A 386 9.07 -5.23 -9.87
N LYS A 387 9.19 -5.91 -8.74
CA LYS A 387 8.15 -6.81 -8.25
C LYS A 387 7.21 -6.18 -7.23
N ASP A 388 7.58 -5.03 -6.66
CA ASP A 388 6.92 -4.50 -5.47
C ASP A 388 6.33 -3.10 -5.69
N ASN A 389 5.46 -2.99 -6.70
CA ASN A 389 4.62 -1.81 -6.91
C ASN A 389 3.22 -2.24 -7.29
N TYR A 390 2.24 -1.94 -6.45
CA TYR A 390 0.85 -2.28 -6.66
C TYR A 390 -0.10 -1.22 -6.11
N ALA A 391 -1.36 -1.25 -6.54
CA ALA A 391 -2.43 -0.36 -6.11
C ALA A 391 -2.05 1.13 -6.23
N THR A 392 -1.20 1.47 -7.22
CA THR A 392 -0.74 2.85 -7.41
C THR A 392 -1.89 3.73 -7.84
N VAL A 393 -2.14 4.79 -7.06
CA VAL A 393 -3.15 5.82 -7.31
C VAL A 393 -2.61 7.21 -6.95
N SER A 394 -3.28 8.26 -7.41
CA SER A 394 -2.83 9.65 -7.24
C SER A 394 -3.58 10.40 -6.13
N TRP A 395 -2.92 11.43 -5.58
CA TRP A 395 -3.59 12.41 -4.74
C TRP A 395 -4.52 13.29 -5.57
N SER A 396 -5.75 13.49 -5.11
CA SER A 396 -6.62 14.56 -5.60
C SER A 396 -6.14 15.90 -5.05
N ASP A 397 -6.42 16.97 -5.79
CA ASP A 397 -6.13 18.36 -5.44
C ASP A 397 -4.64 18.67 -5.11
N ALA A 398 -3.70 17.86 -5.62
CA ALA A 398 -2.26 18.12 -5.46
C ALA A 398 -1.91 19.55 -5.94
N PRO A 399 -1.01 20.28 -5.22
CA PRO A 399 -0.71 21.67 -5.53
C PRO A 399 -0.03 21.81 -6.89
N ASP A 400 -0.13 23.00 -7.50
CA ASP A 400 0.55 23.39 -8.74
C ASP A 400 0.20 22.52 -9.96
N GLY A 401 -0.92 21.81 -9.93
CA GLY A 401 -1.37 20.92 -11.00
C GLY A 401 -0.50 19.67 -11.16
N ARG A 402 0.30 19.34 -10.17
CA ARG A 402 1.10 18.12 -10.12
C ARG A 402 0.20 16.88 -10.09
N ARG A 403 0.72 15.78 -10.61
CA ARG A 403 0.10 14.48 -10.44
C ARG A 403 1.05 13.59 -9.64
N THR A 404 0.87 13.66 -8.33
CA THR A 404 1.66 12.88 -7.36
C THR A 404 0.97 11.55 -7.08
N VAL A 405 1.71 10.46 -7.12
CA VAL A 405 1.23 9.09 -6.88
C VAL A 405 2.04 8.40 -5.79
N ILE A 406 1.44 7.38 -5.20
CA ILE A 406 2.12 6.42 -4.33
C ILE A 406 1.49 5.04 -4.55
N GLY A 407 2.25 3.96 -4.35
CA GLY A 407 1.78 2.59 -4.46
C GLY A 407 2.07 1.77 -3.21
N TRP A 408 1.46 0.62 -3.09
CA TRP A 408 1.81 -0.40 -2.11
C TRP A 408 3.11 -1.08 -2.53
N MET A 409 4.15 -0.98 -1.70
CA MET A 409 5.46 -1.58 -1.95
C MET A 409 5.49 -3.00 -1.41
N SER A 410 4.80 -3.88 -2.10
CA SER A 410 4.77 -5.32 -1.85
C SER A 410 4.19 -6.08 -3.05
N ASN A 411 3.99 -7.39 -2.89
CA ASN A 411 3.39 -8.25 -3.91
C ASN A 411 2.55 -9.34 -3.23
N TRP A 412 1.33 -9.57 -3.71
CA TRP A 412 0.43 -10.56 -3.15
C TRP A 412 0.99 -11.98 -3.11
N GLN A 413 2.00 -12.29 -3.94
CA GLN A 413 2.65 -13.61 -3.92
C GLN A 413 3.35 -13.94 -2.59
N TYR A 414 3.76 -12.91 -1.80
CA TYR A 414 4.55 -13.12 -0.57
C TYR A 414 4.33 -12.06 0.52
N ALA A 415 3.43 -11.13 0.34
CA ALA A 415 3.24 -10.04 1.30
C ALA A 415 2.96 -10.56 2.73
N ALA A 416 2.14 -11.62 2.85
CA ALA A 416 1.80 -12.21 4.13
C ALA A 416 2.99 -12.89 4.84
N GLU A 417 4.05 -13.23 4.09
CA GLU A 417 5.21 -13.99 4.55
C GLU A 417 6.46 -13.12 4.77
N ALA A 418 6.39 -11.81 4.45
CA ALA A 418 7.52 -10.89 4.62
C ALA A 418 8.04 -10.91 6.06
N PRO A 419 9.38 -10.86 6.29
CA PRO A 419 10.01 -11.09 7.59
C PRO A 419 9.93 -9.88 8.53
N THR A 420 8.73 -9.37 8.77
CA THR A 420 8.37 -8.37 9.77
C THR A 420 7.30 -8.96 10.69
N LEU A 421 7.08 -8.41 11.89
CA LEU A 421 6.15 -8.96 12.86
C LEU A 421 5.01 -7.99 13.19
N GLN A 422 5.30 -6.94 13.95
CA GLN A 422 4.25 -6.05 14.47
C GLN A 422 3.67 -5.14 13.38
N TYR A 423 4.39 -4.91 12.30
CA TYR A 423 3.88 -4.20 11.11
C TYR A 423 4.14 -5.01 9.85
N ARG A 424 3.39 -4.76 8.80
CA ARG A 424 3.63 -5.39 7.49
C ARG A 424 3.38 -4.42 6.36
N SER A 425 4.36 -4.37 5.43
CA SER A 425 4.36 -3.56 4.22
C SER A 425 4.80 -2.10 4.41
N ALA A 426 5.03 -1.44 3.28
CA ALA A 426 5.35 -0.03 3.15
C ALA A 426 4.68 0.52 1.89
N ASN A 427 4.63 1.84 1.75
CA ASN A 427 4.37 2.46 0.45
C ASN A 427 5.69 2.73 -0.29
N THR A 428 5.61 2.85 -1.63
CA THR A 428 6.71 3.35 -2.47
C THR A 428 7.06 4.80 -2.11
N LEU A 429 8.13 5.33 -2.65
CA LEU A 429 8.34 6.78 -2.63
C LEU A 429 7.19 7.50 -3.33
N PRO A 430 6.79 8.71 -2.87
CA PRO A 430 5.93 9.59 -3.64
C PRO A 430 6.60 9.95 -4.97
N ARG A 431 5.85 9.92 -6.06
CA ARG A 431 6.37 10.12 -7.42
C ARG A 431 5.52 11.11 -8.21
N GLU A 432 6.20 11.89 -9.05
CA GLU A 432 5.54 12.80 -9.99
C GLU A 432 5.37 12.12 -11.34
N MET A 433 4.14 12.15 -11.83
CA MET A 433 3.80 11.59 -13.14
C MET A 433 3.98 12.62 -14.25
N GLY A 434 4.53 12.17 -15.36
CA GLY A 434 4.68 12.95 -16.58
C GLY A 434 4.54 12.07 -17.81
N LEU A 435 4.44 12.70 -18.99
CA LEU A 435 4.45 12.00 -20.27
C LEU A 435 5.76 12.27 -21.00
N PHE A 436 6.21 11.31 -21.80
CA PHE A 436 7.31 11.48 -22.75
C PHE A 436 7.08 10.67 -24.02
N SER A 437 7.71 11.08 -25.13
CA SER A 437 7.70 10.30 -26.36
C SER A 437 8.87 9.32 -26.36
N GLY A 438 8.57 8.04 -26.55
CA GLY A 438 9.58 7.01 -26.76
C GLY A 438 10.27 7.12 -28.11
N ALA A 439 11.33 6.35 -28.31
CA ALA A 439 12.05 6.28 -29.59
C ALA A 439 11.19 5.73 -30.74
N ASP A 440 10.12 5.02 -30.43
CA ASP A 440 9.10 4.48 -31.33
C ASP A 440 8.00 5.51 -31.67
N GLY A 441 8.06 6.70 -31.10
CA GLY A 441 7.06 7.76 -31.28
C GLY A 441 5.78 7.61 -30.44
N GLN A 442 5.67 6.57 -29.64
CA GLN A 442 4.53 6.41 -28.73
C GLN A 442 4.70 7.26 -27.48
N LEU A 443 3.57 7.59 -26.83
CA LEU A 443 3.57 8.24 -25.53
C LEU A 443 3.70 7.20 -24.41
N TYR A 444 4.59 7.50 -23.48
CA TYR A 444 4.84 6.72 -22.28
C TYR A 444 4.70 7.59 -21.03
N LEU A 445 4.43 6.93 -19.91
CA LEU A 445 4.36 7.57 -18.60
C LEU A 445 5.74 7.54 -17.93
N SER A 446 6.19 8.69 -17.45
CA SER A 446 7.32 8.77 -16.52
C SER A 446 6.82 8.89 -15.08
N SER A 447 7.56 8.31 -14.16
CA SER A 447 7.25 8.28 -12.73
C SER A 447 8.53 8.64 -11.96
N ALA A 448 8.79 9.95 -11.79
CA ALA A 448 10.00 10.44 -11.15
C ALA A 448 9.81 10.62 -9.63
N PRO A 449 10.87 10.45 -8.81
CA PRO A 449 10.76 10.73 -7.38
C PRO A 449 10.34 12.18 -7.13
N SER A 450 9.40 12.39 -6.22
CA SER A 450 8.92 13.74 -5.86
C SER A 450 10.07 14.64 -5.40
N PRO A 451 10.09 15.92 -5.78
CA PRO A 451 11.21 16.84 -5.51
C PRO A 451 11.45 17.08 -4.03
N GLU A 452 10.46 16.91 -3.18
CA GLU A 452 10.56 17.00 -1.72
C GLU A 452 11.62 16.06 -1.15
N LEU A 453 11.81 14.89 -1.76
CA LEU A 453 12.80 13.90 -1.32
C LEU A 453 14.24 14.42 -1.35
N LEU A 454 14.51 15.48 -2.13
CA LEU A 454 15.82 16.13 -2.15
C LEU A 454 16.20 16.76 -0.79
N ALA A 455 15.21 17.12 0.03
CA ALA A 455 15.44 17.66 1.36
C ALA A 455 16.10 16.67 2.32
N MET A 456 15.97 15.36 2.06
CA MET A 456 16.62 14.33 2.86
C MET A 456 18.13 14.22 2.64
N ARG A 457 18.67 14.81 1.55
CA ARG A 457 20.09 14.65 1.19
C ARG A 457 21.00 15.38 2.16
N ALA A 458 21.92 14.65 2.76
CA ALA A 458 23.07 15.23 3.42
C ALA A 458 24.22 15.47 2.39
N LYS A 459 25.35 16.02 2.87
CA LYS A 459 26.54 16.16 2.03
C LYS A 459 26.98 14.78 1.48
N PRO A 460 27.28 14.64 0.18
CA PRO A 460 27.66 13.36 -0.40
C PRO A 460 28.95 12.81 0.22
N VAL A 461 28.96 11.52 0.57
CA VAL A 461 30.16 10.81 1.05
C VAL A 461 31.07 10.38 -0.10
N THR A 462 30.53 10.26 -1.29
CA THR A 462 31.27 10.02 -2.54
C THR A 462 30.85 11.04 -3.58
N SER A 463 31.82 11.61 -4.30
CA SER A 463 31.59 12.48 -5.45
C SER A 463 32.70 12.26 -6.46
N ALA A 464 32.35 11.83 -7.67
CA ALA A 464 33.29 11.67 -8.79
C ALA A 464 32.64 12.19 -10.07
N SER A 465 33.26 13.19 -10.68
CA SER A 465 32.75 13.82 -11.90
C SER A 465 32.86 12.89 -13.12
N HIS A 466 33.93 12.09 -13.18
CA HIS A 466 34.19 11.16 -14.28
C HIS A 466 35.14 10.05 -13.85
N MET A 467 34.90 8.82 -14.32
CA MET A 467 35.81 7.68 -14.18
C MET A 467 35.56 6.63 -15.26
N SER A 468 36.62 5.95 -15.69
CA SER A 468 36.52 4.75 -16.51
C SER A 468 36.55 3.50 -15.63
N ILE A 469 35.67 2.54 -15.92
CA ILE A 469 35.59 1.25 -15.24
C ILE A 469 35.80 0.10 -16.25
N GLY A 470 36.25 -1.05 -15.76
CA GLY A 470 36.47 -2.26 -16.56
C GLY A 470 36.00 -3.50 -15.79
N ASN A 471 36.54 -4.67 -16.15
CA ASN A 471 36.14 -5.94 -15.55
C ASN A 471 36.55 -6.08 -14.06
N LYS A 472 37.57 -5.33 -13.60
CA LYS A 472 37.92 -5.30 -12.17
C LYS A 472 36.98 -4.34 -11.45
N PRO A 473 36.23 -4.82 -10.46
CA PRO A 473 35.28 -3.97 -9.74
C PRO A 473 35.97 -2.77 -9.05
N ARG A 474 35.34 -1.60 -9.15
CA ARG A 474 35.72 -0.41 -8.40
C ARG A 474 34.68 -0.18 -7.30
N THR A 475 35.12 -0.25 -6.04
CA THR A 475 34.22 -0.27 -4.87
C THR A 475 34.25 1.05 -4.13
N PHE A 476 33.09 1.50 -3.69
CA PHE A 476 32.82 2.70 -2.89
C PHE A 476 32.09 2.30 -1.61
N ALA A 477 32.41 2.98 -0.51
CA ALA A 477 31.68 2.79 0.73
C ALA A 477 30.32 3.50 0.69
N LEU A 478 29.30 2.81 1.21
CA LEU A 478 28.01 3.42 1.55
C LEU A 478 28.07 4.10 2.94
N PRO A 479 27.13 4.99 3.29
CA PRO A 479 27.15 5.74 4.54
C PRO A 479 27.04 4.85 5.78
N ALA A 480 28.16 4.55 6.46
CA ALA A 480 28.18 3.66 7.61
C ALA A 480 27.40 4.20 8.82
N ALA A 481 27.38 5.53 9.02
CA ALA A 481 26.65 6.14 10.13
C ALA A 481 25.12 6.07 9.97
N ASN A 482 24.63 5.65 8.81
CA ASN A 482 23.23 5.58 8.47
C ASN A 482 22.84 4.19 7.91
N ASP A 483 23.47 3.12 8.39
CA ASP A 483 23.20 1.74 8.00
C ASP A 483 23.19 1.50 6.47
N GLY A 484 23.98 2.30 5.71
CA GLY A 484 24.04 2.21 4.25
C GLY A 484 22.87 2.90 3.51
N ILE A 485 21.94 3.49 4.24
CA ILE A 485 20.76 4.17 3.68
C ILE A 485 21.21 5.42 2.92
N CYS A 486 20.89 5.48 1.63
CA CYS A 486 21.42 6.52 0.76
C CYS A 486 20.63 6.66 -0.54
N GLU A 487 20.90 7.78 -1.21
CA GLU A 487 20.61 7.94 -2.62
C GLU A 487 21.91 7.88 -3.42
N ILE A 488 21.92 7.10 -4.48
CA ILE A 488 23.02 6.96 -5.42
C ILE A 488 22.58 7.56 -6.75
N THR A 489 23.36 8.52 -7.28
CA THR A 489 23.12 9.09 -8.61
C THR A 489 24.37 8.90 -9.48
N LEU A 490 24.19 8.52 -10.74
CA LEU A 490 25.27 8.40 -11.72
C LEU A 490 24.74 8.37 -13.15
N ASP A 491 25.59 8.75 -14.09
CA ASP A 491 25.35 8.55 -15.51
C ASP A 491 26.31 7.47 -16.04
N ILE A 492 25.78 6.53 -16.81
CA ILE A 492 26.49 5.41 -17.40
C ILE A 492 26.57 5.59 -18.92
N ASP A 493 27.77 5.80 -19.46
CA ASP A 493 28.06 5.69 -20.87
C ASP A 493 28.75 4.33 -21.09
N PRO A 494 28.07 3.35 -21.73
CA PRO A 494 28.65 2.02 -21.93
C PRO A 494 29.89 2.03 -22.83
N ALA A 495 30.09 3.08 -23.62
CA ALA A 495 31.23 3.23 -24.57
C ALA A 495 31.46 1.96 -25.42
N LYS A 496 32.44 1.12 -25.05
CA LYS A 496 32.74 -0.15 -25.74
C LYS A 496 32.29 -1.40 -24.93
N SER A 497 31.72 -1.22 -23.73
CA SER A 497 31.27 -2.36 -22.94
C SER A 497 29.95 -2.94 -23.46
N SER A 498 29.75 -4.22 -23.27
CA SER A 498 28.47 -4.89 -23.49
C SER A 498 27.53 -4.70 -22.30
N GLU A 499 28.09 -4.75 -21.09
CA GLU A 499 27.31 -4.65 -19.85
C GLU A 499 28.04 -3.79 -18.81
N VAL A 500 27.25 -3.11 -17.98
CA VAL A 500 27.72 -2.40 -16.79
C VAL A 500 26.94 -2.90 -15.58
N ALA A 501 27.67 -3.39 -14.58
CA ALA A 501 27.07 -3.92 -13.35
C ALA A 501 27.35 -3.00 -12.16
N LEU A 502 26.29 -2.76 -11.38
CA LEU A 502 26.29 -2.07 -10.08
C LEU A 502 25.88 -3.10 -9.03
N THR A 503 26.79 -3.45 -8.11
CA THR A 503 26.48 -4.40 -7.02
C THR A 503 26.47 -3.64 -5.70
N ILE A 504 25.32 -3.65 -5.02
CA ILE A 504 25.13 -3.09 -3.68
C ILE A 504 25.12 -4.27 -2.71
N GLY A 505 26.05 -4.30 -1.76
CA GLY A 505 26.22 -5.50 -0.92
C GLY A 505 26.85 -5.23 0.45
N ASN A 506 26.99 -6.31 1.22
CA ASN A 506 27.54 -6.32 2.57
C ASN A 506 28.64 -7.38 2.74
N LYS A 507 29.21 -7.43 3.95
CA LYS A 507 30.27 -8.40 4.30
C LYS A 507 29.77 -9.83 4.51
N ALA A 508 28.46 -10.04 4.59
CA ALA A 508 27.83 -11.36 4.67
C ALA A 508 27.67 -12.01 3.29
N ASN A 509 28.24 -11.42 2.23
CA ASN A 509 28.09 -11.80 0.83
C ASN A 509 26.65 -11.71 0.30
N GLU A 510 25.82 -10.93 0.95
CA GLU A 510 24.49 -10.58 0.44
C GLU A 510 24.60 -9.38 -0.48
N SER A 511 23.84 -9.40 -1.57
CA SER A 511 23.89 -8.32 -2.56
C SER A 511 22.67 -8.27 -3.47
N VAL A 512 22.45 -7.08 -4.01
CA VAL A 512 21.60 -6.82 -5.17
C VAL A 512 22.51 -6.39 -6.30
N THR A 513 22.23 -6.85 -7.53
CA THR A 513 22.97 -6.43 -8.72
C THR A 513 22.03 -5.80 -9.73
N VAL A 514 22.34 -4.57 -10.13
CA VAL A 514 21.72 -3.87 -11.25
C VAL A 514 22.64 -3.98 -12.44
N THR A 515 22.15 -4.48 -13.58
CA THR A 515 22.95 -4.62 -14.81
C THR A 515 22.30 -3.83 -15.96
N TYR A 516 23.06 -2.90 -16.53
CA TYR A 516 22.71 -2.27 -17.79
C TYR A 516 23.31 -3.07 -18.95
N ASP A 517 22.44 -3.67 -19.79
CA ASP A 517 22.79 -4.29 -21.06
C ASP A 517 22.70 -3.23 -22.18
N ALA A 518 23.85 -2.88 -22.75
CA ALA A 518 23.93 -1.83 -23.75
C ALA A 518 23.40 -2.26 -25.14
N ALA A 519 23.39 -3.55 -25.44
CA ALA A 519 22.90 -4.09 -26.71
C ALA A 519 21.38 -4.28 -26.68
N ALA A 520 20.86 -4.92 -25.63
CA ALA A 520 19.43 -5.09 -25.42
C ALA A 520 18.72 -3.79 -25.01
N ARG A 521 19.46 -2.79 -24.53
CA ARG A 521 18.92 -1.53 -23.97
C ARG A 521 17.95 -1.80 -22.83
N THR A 522 18.40 -2.60 -21.88
CA THR A 522 17.61 -2.96 -20.70
C THR A 522 18.42 -2.76 -19.43
N ILE A 523 17.71 -2.56 -18.33
CA ILE A 523 18.25 -2.64 -16.97
C ILE A 523 17.62 -3.84 -16.30
N SER A 524 18.44 -4.74 -15.76
CA SER A 524 17.97 -5.83 -14.91
C SER A 524 18.31 -5.56 -13.44
N PHE A 525 17.47 -6.07 -12.56
CA PHE A 525 17.62 -6.00 -11.11
C PHE A 525 17.54 -7.41 -10.53
N ASP A 526 18.66 -7.90 -9.99
CA ASP A 526 18.77 -9.23 -9.41
C ASP A 526 18.80 -9.14 -7.88
N ARG A 527 17.74 -9.63 -7.21
CA ARG A 527 17.64 -9.69 -5.74
C ARG A 527 17.74 -11.11 -5.16
N ARG A 528 18.10 -12.10 -5.97
CA ARG A 528 18.15 -13.51 -5.53
C ARG A 528 19.10 -13.77 -4.36
N ASN A 529 20.05 -12.87 -4.14
CA ASN A 529 21.02 -12.94 -3.03
C ASN A 529 20.92 -11.75 -2.08
N SER A 530 19.73 -11.14 -1.95
CA SER A 530 19.55 -9.86 -1.24
C SER A 530 19.49 -9.98 0.30
N GLY A 531 19.60 -11.17 0.87
CA GLY A 531 19.47 -11.45 2.31
C GLY A 531 18.52 -12.60 2.57
N LEU A 532 17.51 -12.42 3.44
CA LEU A 532 16.45 -13.40 3.64
C LEU A 532 15.59 -13.46 2.38
N THR A 533 15.62 -14.59 1.69
CA THR A 533 14.89 -14.80 0.43
C THR A 533 14.08 -16.08 0.41
N ASP A 534 14.20 -16.91 1.45
CA ASP A 534 13.64 -18.26 1.55
C ASP A 534 12.23 -18.29 2.21
N PHE A 535 11.73 -17.16 2.67
CA PHE A 535 10.37 -17.06 3.23
C PHE A 535 9.27 -17.27 2.17
N SER A 536 9.58 -17.07 0.88
CA SER A 536 8.71 -17.42 -0.24
C SER A 536 9.53 -17.79 -1.47
N LYS A 537 9.11 -18.82 -2.20
CA LYS A 537 9.70 -19.23 -3.49
C LYS A 537 9.55 -18.17 -4.59
N ASP A 538 8.57 -17.28 -4.46
CA ASP A 538 8.25 -16.24 -5.44
C ASP A 538 9.01 -14.92 -5.18
N PHE A 539 9.69 -14.82 -4.03
CA PHE A 539 10.44 -13.62 -3.66
C PHE A 539 11.76 -13.47 -4.42
N PRO A 540 12.66 -14.49 -4.53
CA PRO A 540 13.89 -14.37 -5.29
C PRO A 540 13.60 -14.15 -6.77
N ALA A 541 14.06 -13.04 -7.35
CA ALA A 541 13.74 -12.69 -8.72
C ALA A 541 14.87 -11.92 -9.42
N VAL A 542 14.86 -12.02 -10.75
CA VAL A 542 15.51 -11.07 -11.65
C VAL A 542 14.41 -10.40 -12.45
N THR A 543 14.33 -9.07 -12.38
CA THR A 543 13.38 -8.27 -13.14
C THR A 543 14.12 -7.45 -14.20
N THR A 544 13.45 -7.03 -15.26
CA THR A 544 14.10 -6.33 -16.39
C THR A 544 13.20 -5.22 -16.91
N ALA A 545 13.74 -4.00 -16.98
CA ALA A 545 13.09 -2.82 -17.51
C ALA A 545 13.65 -2.44 -18.88
N PRO A 546 12.83 -2.10 -19.88
CA PRO A 546 13.30 -1.51 -21.13
C PRO A 546 13.77 -0.06 -20.90
N LEU A 547 14.69 0.42 -21.72
CA LEU A 547 15.09 1.82 -21.81
C LEU A 547 14.46 2.46 -23.05
N PHE A 548 13.63 3.45 -22.85
CA PHE A 548 12.82 4.10 -23.90
C PHE A 548 13.54 5.22 -24.63
N THR A 549 14.69 5.69 -24.13
CA THR A 549 15.45 6.80 -24.72
C THR A 549 16.31 6.33 -25.89
N ALA A 550 16.50 7.15 -26.90
CA ALA A 550 17.32 6.80 -28.08
C ALA A 550 18.83 6.79 -27.79
N GLY A 551 19.30 7.49 -26.74
CA GLY A 551 20.70 7.57 -26.35
C GLY A 551 21.24 6.27 -25.77
N ARG A 552 22.57 6.10 -25.77
CA ARG A 552 23.24 4.97 -25.10
C ARG A 552 23.59 5.28 -23.64
N THR A 553 23.73 6.53 -23.28
CA THR A 553 23.94 6.96 -21.89
C THR A 553 22.63 6.84 -21.14
N VAL A 554 22.68 6.28 -19.93
CA VAL A 554 21.55 6.19 -19.03
C VAL A 554 21.89 6.87 -17.71
N SER A 555 20.98 7.71 -17.21
CA SER A 555 21.08 8.33 -15.89
C SER A 555 20.33 7.48 -14.89
N LEU A 556 20.96 7.15 -13.77
CA LEU A 556 20.34 6.37 -12.69
C LEU A 556 20.25 7.19 -11.41
N ARG A 557 19.10 7.06 -10.75
CA ARG A 557 18.86 7.48 -9.38
C ARG A 557 18.35 6.27 -8.61
N ILE A 558 19.04 5.89 -7.54
CA ILE A 558 18.74 4.68 -6.76
C ILE A 558 18.60 5.08 -5.30
N TYR A 559 17.44 4.79 -4.71
CA TYR A 559 17.18 4.96 -3.29
C TYR A 559 17.34 3.62 -2.58
N VAL A 560 18.18 3.58 -1.57
CA VAL A 560 18.44 2.40 -0.73
C VAL A 560 17.91 2.69 0.66
N ASP A 561 16.92 1.92 1.11
CA ASP A 561 16.43 1.92 2.48
C ASP A 561 16.71 0.57 3.16
N ARG A 562 16.27 0.38 4.40
CA ARG A 562 16.53 -0.86 5.17
C ARG A 562 15.95 -2.11 4.52
N SER A 563 14.80 -1.97 3.89
CA SER A 563 14.05 -3.10 3.33
C SER A 563 13.60 -2.90 1.89
N SER A 564 14.17 -1.92 1.17
CA SER A 564 13.81 -1.66 -0.22
C SER A 564 14.93 -0.99 -1.01
N ILE A 565 14.88 -1.18 -2.33
CA ILE A 565 15.61 -0.40 -3.32
C ILE A 565 14.65 0.02 -4.43
N GLU A 566 14.56 1.33 -4.65
CA GLU A 566 13.85 1.90 -5.78
C GLU A 566 14.85 2.50 -6.77
N LEU A 567 14.77 2.08 -8.03
CA LEU A 567 15.63 2.51 -9.11
C LEU A 567 14.80 3.30 -10.13
N PHE A 568 15.29 4.48 -10.49
CA PHE A 568 14.72 5.35 -11.50
C PHE A 568 15.77 5.60 -12.58
N ALA A 569 15.47 5.19 -13.80
CA ALA A 569 16.31 5.42 -14.96
C ALA A 569 15.75 6.56 -15.82
N ASP A 570 16.64 7.42 -16.32
CA ASP A 570 16.32 8.53 -17.21
C ASP A 570 15.13 9.38 -16.69
N ASP A 571 15.27 9.89 -15.46
CA ASP A 571 14.26 10.69 -14.76
C ASP A 571 12.88 9.98 -14.63
N GLY A 572 12.90 8.67 -14.31
CA GLY A 572 11.68 7.90 -14.07
C GLY A 572 10.98 7.41 -15.34
N ARG A 573 11.64 7.41 -16.48
CA ARG A 573 11.13 6.81 -17.72
C ARG A 573 11.10 5.28 -17.68
N SER A 574 11.96 4.69 -16.84
CA SER A 574 11.91 3.30 -16.44
C SER A 574 12.13 3.22 -14.94
N VAL A 575 11.26 2.51 -14.22
CA VAL A 575 11.29 2.41 -12.77
C VAL A 575 11.28 0.95 -12.34
N MET A 576 12.00 0.63 -11.27
CA MET A 576 12.03 -0.71 -10.68
C MET A 576 11.98 -0.60 -9.15
N THR A 577 10.90 -1.07 -8.55
CA THR A 577 10.70 -1.11 -7.10
C THR A 577 10.85 -2.53 -6.59
N ASN A 578 11.74 -2.73 -5.62
CA ASN A 578 11.99 -4.04 -5.06
C ASN A 578 12.21 -3.97 -3.54
N THR A 579 11.53 -4.82 -2.80
CA THR A 579 11.82 -5.07 -1.39
C THR A 579 13.04 -5.99 -1.25
N ILE A 580 13.76 -5.83 -0.15
CA ILE A 580 14.95 -6.60 0.21
C ILE A 580 14.97 -6.82 1.72
N PHE A 581 15.61 -7.91 2.18
CA PHE A 581 15.70 -8.19 3.62
C PHE A 581 17.11 -8.63 4.01
N PRO A 582 18.14 -7.74 3.92
CA PRO A 582 19.52 -8.10 4.23
C PRO A 582 19.69 -8.45 5.70
N THR A 583 20.50 -9.48 6.01
CA THR A 583 20.79 -9.89 7.39
C THR A 583 21.69 -8.90 8.11
N SER A 584 22.41 -8.06 7.36
CA SER A 584 23.15 -6.89 7.86
C SER A 584 23.11 -5.77 6.83
N PRO A 585 23.24 -4.49 7.24
CA PRO A 585 23.18 -3.36 6.32
C PRO A 585 24.14 -3.50 5.14
N TYR A 586 23.72 -3.04 3.97
CA TYR A 586 24.63 -2.91 2.83
C TYR A 586 25.66 -1.82 3.09
N THR A 587 26.92 -2.10 2.76
CA THR A 587 28.06 -1.25 3.11
C THR A 587 28.86 -0.80 1.90
N THR A 588 28.63 -1.38 0.72
CA THR A 588 29.43 -1.12 -0.48
C THR A 588 28.58 -1.00 -1.74
N LEU A 589 29.03 -0.13 -2.65
CA LEU A 589 28.66 -0.10 -4.06
C LEU A 589 29.89 -0.51 -4.87
N SER A 590 29.79 -1.53 -5.71
CA SER A 590 30.85 -1.95 -6.64
C SER A 590 30.39 -1.74 -8.08
N LEU A 591 31.23 -1.12 -8.92
CA LEU A 591 30.98 -0.87 -10.32
C LEU A 591 31.96 -1.66 -11.18
N SER A 592 31.48 -2.37 -12.19
CA SER A 592 32.32 -3.11 -13.17
C SER A 592 31.67 -3.11 -14.55
N SER A 593 32.43 -3.44 -15.58
CA SER A 593 31.93 -3.59 -16.95
C SER A 593 32.56 -4.80 -17.65
N THR A 594 31.80 -5.44 -18.55
CA THR A 594 32.20 -6.56 -19.39
C THR A 594 32.25 -6.18 -20.87
N GLY A 595 33.03 -6.89 -21.67
CA GLY A 595 33.16 -6.65 -23.11
C GLY A 595 33.96 -5.40 -23.49
N GLY A 596 34.35 -4.58 -22.52
CA GLY A 596 35.11 -3.35 -22.75
C GLY A 596 35.05 -2.42 -21.54
N LYS A 597 35.60 -1.20 -21.69
CA LYS A 597 35.50 -0.16 -20.66
C LYS A 597 34.20 0.63 -20.84
N ALA A 598 33.61 1.02 -19.72
CA ALA A 598 32.52 1.99 -19.64
C ALA A 598 32.98 3.26 -18.92
N GLU A 599 32.30 4.37 -19.17
CA GLU A 599 32.53 5.66 -18.53
C GLU A 599 31.38 5.98 -17.57
N ILE A 600 31.73 6.26 -16.33
CA ILE A 600 30.80 6.69 -15.29
C ILE A 600 31.01 8.18 -15.06
N ARG A 601 29.90 8.95 -15.08
CA ARG A 601 29.92 10.38 -14.83
C ARG A 601 29.01 10.71 -13.66
N ASN A 602 29.27 11.85 -13.01
CA ASN A 602 28.41 12.44 -11.98
C ASN A 602 28.03 11.49 -10.82
N LEU A 603 28.89 10.49 -10.52
CA LEU A 603 28.63 9.60 -9.39
C LEU A 603 28.61 10.39 -8.09
N LYS A 604 27.49 10.31 -7.37
CA LYS A 604 27.35 10.83 -6.01
C LYS A 604 26.59 9.83 -5.14
N ILE A 605 27.00 9.73 -3.87
CA ILE A 605 26.33 8.93 -2.85
C ILE A 605 25.96 9.88 -1.71
N TYR A 606 24.66 10.13 -1.53
CA TYR A 606 24.12 11.00 -0.52
C TYR A 606 23.57 10.18 0.63
N PRO A 607 24.06 10.34 1.87
CA PRO A 607 23.32 9.86 3.04
C PRO A 607 21.93 10.52 3.07
N LEU A 608 20.89 9.73 3.38
CA LEU A 608 19.54 10.23 3.51
C LEU A 608 19.15 10.29 4.99
N THR A 609 18.59 11.39 5.40
CA THR A 609 18.07 11.58 6.76
C THR A 609 16.76 12.36 6.64
N PRO A 610 15.60 11.78 7.02
CA PRO A 610 14.37 12.55 7.12
C PRO A 610 14.62 13.76 8.04
N SER A 611 14.19 14.94 7.65
CA SER A 611 14.20 16.10 8.53
C SER A 611 13.29 15.81 9.72
N LYS A 612 13.78 16.05 10.94
CA LYS A 612 12.99 15.90 12.18
C LYS A 612 11.93 16.98 12.26
#